data_d7ce74e33d93ac859edee897968ee044
#
_entry.id   d7ce74e33d93ac859edee897968ee044
#
_cell.length_a   1.000
_cell.length_b   1.000
_cell.length_c   1.000
_cell.angle_alpha   90.00
_cell.angle_beta   90.00
_cell.angle_gamma   90.00
#
_symmetry.space_group_name_H-M   'P 1'
#
loop_
_entity.id
_entity.type
_entity.pdbx_description
1 polymer ?
#
loop_
_entity_poly.entity_id
_entity_poly.type
_entity_poly.pdbx_seq_one_letter_code
_entity_poly.pdbx_strand_id
1 'polypeptide(L)'
;MLTIVSFYQRFPNEAPPLNLSAFDRTGYTYAENFRRNERCYEAEQCEVTSDDGSVVLSLDVHIRPRGGEIEALPRVMLSVYSEGMLFQVRRMELRTGDTTYAILPDNVQQYTKRGETDGGFLETMAIPLGKVGMKMLLEASDAAEARWVIQGARTAQTLPLTAAQKKAIRRFCMDCEESAITYQPAFLWYKDYCTKA
;
A
#
# COMPACT_ATOMS: atom_id res chain seq x y z
N MET A 1 21.93 0.98 -8.67
CA MET A 1 20.97 -0.04 -9.11
C MET A 1 20.87 -1.09 -8.03
N LEU A 2 19.86 -0.98 -7.15
CA LEU A 2 19.58 -2.01 -6.14
C LEU A 2 18.83 -3.13 -6.86
N THR A 3 19.50 -4.26 -7.06
CA THR A 3 18.86 -5.43 -7.64
C THR A 3 17.91 -6.05 -6.62
N ILE A 4 16.83 -6.67 -7.07
CA ILE A 4 15.85 -7.41 -6.26
C ILE A 4 16.53 -8.40 -5.30
N VAL A 5 17.67 -8.97 -5.73
CA VAL A 5 18.51 -9.88 -4.90
C VAL A 5 19.08 -9.17 -3.67
N SER A 6 19.44 -7.87 -3.77
CA SER A 6 19.96 -7.12 -2.62
C SER A 6 18.89 -6.83 -1.58
N PHE A 7 17.61 -6.69 -1.98
CA PHE A 7 16.51 -6.50 -1.06
C PHE A 7 16.29 -7.73 -0.16
N TYR A 8 16.29 -8.94 -0.72
CA TYR A 8 16.16 -10.18 0.07
C TYR A 8 17.37 -10.48 0.96
N GLN A 9 18.57 -10.07 0.54
CA GLN A 9 19.78 -10.24 1.37
C GLN A 9 19.82 -9.25 2.54
N ARG A 10 19.13 -8.11 2.42
CA ARG A 10 19.10 -7.06 3.46
C ARG A 10 18.06 -7.26 4.55
N PHE A 11 17.04 -8.12 4.31
CA PHE A 11 16.07 -8.49 5.34
C PHE A 11 16.38 -9.89 5.87
N PRO A 12 17.31 -10.02 6.83
CA PRO A 12 17.52 -11.26 7.54
C PRO A 12 16.23 -11.71 8.24
N ASN A 13 16.11 -13.00 8.58
CA ASN A 13 14.93 -13.54 9.26
C ASN A 13 14.67 -12.89 10.64
N GLU A 14 15.68 -12.25 11.21
CA GLU A 14 15.57 -11.41 12.39
C GLU A 14 15.48 -9.95 11.95
N ALA A 15 14.30 -9.34 12.19
CA ALA A 15 14.12 -7.92 11.92
C ALA A 15 15.06 -7.12 12.85
N PRO A 16 15.84 -6.17 12.33
CA PRO A 16 16.60 -5.27 13.17
C PRO A 16 15.65 -4.48 14.10
N PRO A 17 16.12 -3.96 15.23
CA PRO A 17 15.29 -3.18 16.14
C PRO A 17 14.77 -1.92 15.41
N LEU A 18 13.49 -1.62 15.63
CA LEU A 18 12.82 -0.45 15.06
C LEU A 18 13.57 0.83 15.43
N ASN A 19 13.93 1.62 14.42
CA ASN A 19 14.63 2.89 14.59
C ASN A 19 13.82 4.05 13.98
N LEU A 20 12.78 4.50 14.67
CA LEU A 20 11.95 5.61 14.21
C LEU A 20 12.68 6.96 14.12
N SER A 21 13.86 7.09 14.76
CA SER A 21 14.66 8.32 14.64
C SER A 21 15.38 8.42 13.28
N ALA A 22 15.58 7.29 12.58
CA ALA A 22 16.12 7.27 11.23
C ALA A 22 15.05 7.54 10.16
N PHE A 23 13.76 7.52 10.52
CA PHE A 23 12.68 7.79 9.56
C PHE A 23 12.69 9.26 9.13
N ASP A 24 13.06 9.52 7.86
CA ASP A 24 12.98 10.86 7.29
C ASP A 24 11.52 11.23 7.03
N ARG A 25 11.03 12.21 7.79
CA ARG A 25 9.63 12.68 7.72
C ARG A 25 9.40 13.73 6.62
N THR A 26 10.42 14.10 5.88
CA THR A 26 10.31 15.05 4.77
C THR A 26 9.50 14.45 3.63
N GLY A 27 8.41 15.10 3.22
CA GLY A 27 7.51 14.62 2.18
C GLY A 27 6.45 13.63 2.69
N TYR A 28 6.16 13.70 4.00
CA TYR A 28 5.06 12.96 4.63
C TYR A 28 4.12 13.93 5.33
N THR A 29 2.82 13.75 5.12
CA THR A 29 1.77 14.39 5.91
C THR A 29 1.56 13.58 7.20
N TYR A 30 1.55 14.29 8.33
CA TYR A 30 1.38 13.69 9.64
C TYR A 30 -0.04 13.81 10.15
N ALA A 31 -0.57 12.70 10.66
CA ALA A 31 -1.84 12.64 11.39
C ALA A 31 -1.69 11.85 12.70
N GLU A 32 -2.38 12.28 13.76
CA GLU A 32 -2.33 11.62 15.07
C GLU A 32 -3.73 11.38 15.62
N ASN A 33 -3.93 10.17 16.13
CA ASN A 33 -5.12 9.81 16.91
C ASN A 33 -4.73 9.69 18.39
N PHE A 34 -4.88 10.80 19.14
CA PHE A 34 -4.50 10.87 20.56
C PHE A 34 -5.25 9.86 21.44
N ARG A 35 -6.50 9.52 21.12
CA ARG A 35 -7.28 8.56 21.91
C ARG A 35 -6.71 7.14 21.85
N ARG A 36 -6.08 6.78 20.74
CA ARG A 36 -5.50 5.46 20.50
C ARG A 36 -3.98 5.46 20.58
N ASN A 37 -3.37 6.62 20.75
CA ASN A 37 -1.91 6.81 20.64
C ASN A 37 -1.35 6.25 19.32
N GLU A 38 -2.08 6.49 18.22
CA GLU A 38 -1.71 6.06 16.87
C GLU A 38 -1.23 7.26 16.07
N ARG A 39 -0.21 7.05 15.24
CA ARG A 39 0.36 8.05 14.33
C ARG A 39 0.36 7.51 12.92
N CYS A 40 0.15 8.39 11.96
CA CYS A 40 0.17 8.05 10.54
C CYS A 40 1.05 9.06 9.80
N TYR A 41 1.92 8.56 8.95
CA TYR A 41 2.76 9.33 8.04
C TYR A 41 2.41 8.93 6.62
N GLU A 42 1.64 9.76 5.92
CA GLU A 42 1.22 9.54 4.56
C GLU A 42 2.24 10.12 3.58
N ALA A 43 2.69 9.31 2.63
CA ALA A 43 3.67 9.71 1.63
C ALA A 43 3.02 10.58 0.54
N GLU A 44 3.20 11.90 0.58
CA GLU A 44 2.50 12.90 -0.24
C GLU A 44 2.54 12.65 -1.74
N GLN A 45 3.68 12.21 -2.26
CA GLN A 45 3.86 12.00 -3.71
C GLN A 45 3.52 10.58 -4.19
N CYS A 46 3.09 9.70 -3.26
CA CYS A 46 2.68 8.33 -3.59
C CYS A 46 1.18 8.21 -3.91
N GLU A 47 0.42 9.31 -3.78
CA GLU A 47 -1.00 9.30 -4.09
C GLU A 47 -1.24 9.10 -5.58
N VAL A 48 -2.18 8.20 -5.88
CA VAL A 48 -2.66 7.92 -7.23
C VAL A 48 -4.18 8.02 -7.23
N THR A 49 -4.71 8.87 -8.09
CA THR A 49 -6.15 9.14 -8.16
C THR A 49 -6.67 8.79 -9.56
N SER A 50 -7.88 8.23 -9.66
CA SER A 50 -8.57 8.02 -10.93
C SER A 50 -8.95 9.34 -11.59
N ASP A 51 -9.14 9.35 -12.91
CA ASP A 51 -9.49 10.56 -13.67
C ASP A 51 -10.78 11.23 -13.18
N ASP A 52 -11.72 10.44 -12.68
CA ASP A 52 -12.99 10.91 -12.11
C ASP A 52 -12.93 11.23 -10.62
N GLY A 53 -11.77 11.05 -9.99
CA GLY A 53 -11.57 11.27 -8.56
C GLY A 53 -12.25 10.23 -7.65
N SER A 54 -12.89 9.22 -8.22
CA SER A 54 -13.66 8.23 -7.45
C SER A 54 -12.80 7.22 -6.70
N VAL A 55 -11.57 7.01 -7.14
CA VAL A 55 -10.61 6.08 -6.51
C VAL A 55 -9.34 6.84 -6.15
N VAL A 56 -8.96 6.77 -4.87
CA VAL A 56 -7.71 7.32 -4.36
C VAL A 56 -6.93 6.21 -3.67
N LEU A 57 -5.65 6.11 -4.02
CA LEU A 57 -4.72 5.14 -3.46
C LEU A 57 -3.48 5.88 -2.98
N SER A 58 -3.09 5.64 -1.73
CA SER A 58 -1.89 6.24 -1.13
C SER A 58 -1.08 5.22 -0.34
N LEU A 59 0.11 5.61 0.09
CA LEU A 59 0.99 4.82 0.96
C LEU A 59 1.19 5.55 2.28
N ASP A 60 1.13 4.82 3.38
CA ASP A 60 1.41 5.37 4.69
C ASP A 60 2.26 4.45 5.57
N VAL A 61 2.81 5.02 6.65
CA VAL A 61 3.38 4.29 7.77
C VAL A 61 2.50 4.53 8.99
N HIS A 62 1.85 3.48 9.46
CA HIS A 62 1.00 3.50 10.65
C HIS A 62 1.78 3.02 11.87
N ILE A 63 1.91 3.87 12.86
CA ILE A 63 2.61 3.60 14.12
C ILE A 63 1.58 3.52 15.23
N ARG A 64 1.60 2.41 15.97
CA ARG A 64 0.65 2.16 17.06
C ARG A 64 1.27 1.36 18.20
N PRO A 65 0.76 1.49 19.43
CA PRO A 65 1.12 0.59 20.52
C PRO A 65 0.49 -0.79 20.30
N ARG A 66 1.27 -1.85 20.56
CA ARG A 66 0.80 -3.23 20.52
C ARG A 66 1.55 -4.07 21.53
N GLY A 67 0.86 -4.65 22.51
CA GLY A 67 1.45 -5.56 23.49
C GLY A 67 2.56 -4.94 24.38
N GLY A 68 2.54 -3.62 24.58
CA GLY A 68 3.57 -2.88 25.32
C GLY A 68 4.75 -2.39 24.47
N GLU A 69 4.76 -2.76 23.19
CA GLU A 69 5.77 -2.31 22.22
C GLU A 69 5.15 -1.33 21.21
N ILE A 70 6.02 -0.68 20.43
CA ILE A 70 5.59 0.15 19.30
C ILE A 70 5.71 -0.68 18.03
N GLU A 71 4.59 -0.79 17.30
CA GLU A 71 4.53 -1.41 15.99
C GLU A 71 4.47 -0.30 14.91
N ALA A 72 5.26 -0.43 13.86
CA ALA A 72 5.21 0.43 12.69
C ALA A 72 4.91 -0.42 11.45
N LEU A 73 3.83 -0.09 10.74
CA LEU A 73 3.32 -0.87 9.61
C LEU A 73 3.24 0.01 8.36
N PRO A 74 4.01 -0.28 7.31
CA PRO A 74 3.78 0.31 6.01
C PRO A 74 2.51 -0.29 5.41
N ARG A 75 1.63 0.57 4.86
CA ARG A 75 0.33 0.15 4.32
C ARG A 75 0.06 0.78 2.97
N VAL A 76 -0.79 0.11 2.19
CA VAL A 76 -1.53 0.70 1.08
C VAL A 76 -2.89 1.12 1.62
N MET A 77 -3.24 2.37 1.41
CA MET A 77 -4.56 2.93 1.69
C MET A 77 -5.33 3.03 0.38
N LEU A 78 -6.55 2.53 0.36
CA LEU A 78 -7.47 2.67 -0.76
C LEU A 78 -8.77 3.31 -0.27
N SER A 79 -9.23 4.32 -1.00
CA SER A 79 -10.56 4.91 -0.85
C SER A 79 -11.29 4.87 -2.18
N VAL A 80 -12.51 4.34 -2.19
CA VAL A 80 -13.37 4.29 -3.35
C VAL A 80 -14.70 4.94 -3.01
N TYR A 81 -15.01 6.04 -3.68
CA TYR A 81 -16.30 6.69 -3.63
C TYR A 81 -17.18 6.25 -4.80
N SER A 82 -18.46 6.03 -4.57
CA SER A 82 -19.41 5.68 -5.61
C SER A 82 -20.79 6.24 -5.34
N GLU A 83 -21.39 6.85 -6.37
CA GLU A 83 -22.76 7.35 -6.30
C GLU A 83 -23.77 6.22 -6.51
N GLY A 84 -24.89 6.29 -5.83
CA GLY A 84 -26.05 5.43 -6.02
C GLY A 84 -25.90 3.98 -5.56
N MET A 85 -24.75 3.35 -5.69
CA MET A 85 -24.50 1.99 -5.21
C MET A 85 -23.04 1.74 -4.91
N LEU A 86 -22.77 0.81 -3.98
CA LEU A 86 -21.42 0.36 -3.61
C LEU A 86 -20.63 -0.15 -4.83
N PHE A 87 -19.38 0.26 -4.95
CA PHE A 87 -18.43 -0.26 -5.92
C PHE A 87 -18.16 -1.75 -5.67
N GLN A 88 -18.18 -2.18 -4.42
CA GLN A 88 -17.93 -3.54 -3.95
C GLN A 88 -16.56 -4.03 -4.40
N VAL A 89 -15.49 -3.45 -3.84
CA VAL A 89 -14.13 -3.89 -4.13
C VAL A 89 -14.01 -5.40 -3.94
N ARG A 90 -13.62 -6.10 -5.00
CA ARG A 90 -13.45 -7.56 -5.04
C ARG A 90 -12.01 -7.98 -5.19
N ARG A 91 -11.24 -7.19 -5.91
CA ARG A 91 -9.84 -7.49 -6.19
C ARG A 91 -9.04 -6.19 -6.31
N MET A 92 -7.82 -6.20 -5.81
CA MET A 92 -6.84 -5.13 -5.95
C MET A 92 -5.54 -5.74 -6.42
N GLU A 93 -4.99 -5.18 -7.49
CA GLU A 93 -3.78 -5.67 -8.14
C GLU A 93 -2.81 -4.52 -8.41
N LEU A 94 -1.51 -4.83 -8.34
CA LEU A 94 -0.46 -4.02 -8.93
C LEU A 94 0.20 -4.82 -10.07
N ARG A 95 0.12 -4.28 -11.27
CA ARG A 95 0.68 -4.90 -12.49
C ARG A 95 1.94 -4.16 -12.91
N THR A 96 3.01 -4.93 -13.17
CA THR A 96 4.32 -4.41 -13.57
C THR A 96 4.81 -5.22 -14.76
N GLY A 97 4.69 -4.67 -15.98
CA GLY A 97 4.98 -5.48 -17.18
C GLY A 97 4.18 -6.78 -17.19
N ASP A 98 4.90 -7.92 -17.22
CA ASP A 98 4.30 -9.26 -17.24
C ASP A 98 3.97 -9.82 -15.83
N THR A 99 4.22 -9.05 -14.78
CA THR A 99 3.98 -9.50 -13.41
C THR A 99 2.73 -8.87 -12.82
N THR A 100 1.90 -9.67 -12.17
CA THR A 100 0.76 -9.20 -11.40
C THR A 100 0.91 -9.63 -9.94
N TYR A 101 0.74 -8.67 -9.05
CA TYR A 101 0.59 -8.90 -7.61
C TYR A 101 -0.85 -8.61 -7.21
N ALA A 102 -1.44 -9.46 -6.41
CA ALA A 102 -2.83 -9.30 -5.97
C ALA A 102 -2.97 -9.57 -4.47
N ILE A 103 -4.04 -9.03 -3.89
CA ILE A 103 -4.47 -9.39 -2.55
C ILE A 103 -5.36 -10.62 -2.63
N LEU A 104 -5.20 -11.55 -1.68
CA LEU A 104 -6.08 -12.72 -1.56
C LEU A 104 -7.54 -12.26 -1.42
N PRO A 105 -8.51 -12.83 -2.18
CA PRO A 105 -9.90 -12.37 -2.22
C PRO A 105 -10.57 -12.29 -0.84
N ASP A 106 -10.34 -13.27 0.03
CA ASP A 106 -10.90 -13.30 1.38
C ASP A 106 -10.40 -12.12 2.23
N ASN A 107 -9.15 -11.69 2.01
CA ASN A 107 -8.57 -10.54 2.68
C ASN A 107 -9.16 -9.22 2.19
N VAL A 108 -9.56 -9.11 0.91
CA VAL A 108 -10.21 -7.90 0.38
C VAL A 108 -11.44 -7.55 1.23
N GLN A 109 -12.31 -8.52 1.47
CA GLN A 109 -13.51 -8.29 2.27
C GLN A 109 -13.20 -7.99 3.74
N GLN A 110 -12.23 -8.68 4.32
CA GLN A 110 -11.82 -8.49 5.72
C GLN A 110 -11.28 -7.08 5.98
N TYR A 111 -10.54 -6.51 5.02
CA TYR A 111 -9.93 -5.19 5.17
C TYR A 111 -10.80 -4.05 4.64
N THR A 112 -11.91 -4.34 3.95
CA THR A 112 -12.81 -3.30 3.43
C THR A 112 -13.77 -2.83 4.52
N LYS A 113 -13.78 -1.52 4.77
CA LYS A 113 -14.80 -0.82 5.56
C LYS A 113 -15.72 -0.08 4.61
N ARG A 114 -17.00 -0.06 4.92
CA ARG A 114 -18.03 0.59 4.11
C ARG A 114 -18.81 1.57 4.97
N GLY A 115 -19.09 2.73 4.39
CA GLY A 115 -19.90 3.77 5.01
C GLY A 115 -20.75 4.49 3.97
N GLU A 116 -21.86 5.05 4.41
CA GLU A 116 -22.65 5.98 3.63
C GLU A 116 -22.10 7.40 3.83
N THR A 117 -22.15 8.20 2.77
CA THR A 117 -21.79 9.62 2.77
C THR A 117 -22.90 10.42 2.12
N ASP A 118 -22.85 11.75 2.19
CA ASP A 118 -23.79 12.62 1.48
C ASP A 118 -23.69 12.37 -0.04
N GLY A 119 -24.71 11.67 -0.56
CA GLY A 119 -24.85 11.37 -1.99
C GLY A 119 -24.26 10.05 -2.48
N GLY A 120 -23.65 9.21 -1.60
CA GLY A 120 -23.09 7.95 -2.06
C GLY A 120 -22.52 7.06 -0.98
N PHE A 121 -21.59 6.21 -1.40
CA PHE A 121 -20.92 5.22 -0.55
C PHE A 121 -19.41 5.39 -0.61
N LEU A 122 -18.77 5.21 0.54
CA LEU A 122 -17.31 5.19 0.66
C LEU A 122 -16.86 3.79 1.10
N GLU A 123 -16.00 3.18 0.32
CA GLU A 123 -15.28 1.96 0.70
C GLU A 123 -13.82 2.32 0.96
N THR A 124 -13.28 1.92 2.11
CA THR A 124 -11.89 2.17 2.46
C THR A 124 -11.19 0.88 2.86
N MET A 125 -9.92 0.76 2.51
CA MET A 125 -9.05 -0.36 2.89
C MET A 125 -7.72 0.19 3.39
N ALA A 126 -7.19 -0.44 4.45
CA ALA A 126 -5.86 -0.17 4.98
C ALA A 126 -5.09 -1.50 5.04
N ILE A 127 -4.24 -1.75 4.05
CA ILE A 127 -3.65 -3.07 3.81
C ILE A 127 -2.17 -3.06 4.16
N PRO A 128 -1.73 -3.82 5.17
CA PRO A 128 -0.31 -3.98 5.46
C PRO A 128 0.44 -4.54 4.26
N LEU A 129 1.63 -4.00 4.01
CA LEU A 129 2.43 -4.38 2.85
C LEU A 129 3.18 -5.70 3.07
N GLY A 130 3.76 -5.91 4.24
CA GLY A 130 4.62 -7.07 4.49
C GLY A 130 5.79 -7.17 3.50
N LYS A 131 6.57 -8.25 3.57
CA LYS A 131 7.73 -8.46 2.68
C LYS A 131 7.36 -8.52 1.20
N VAL A 132 6.26 -9.21 0.86
CA VAL A 132 5.82 -9.36 -0.53
C VAL A 132 5.30 -8.03 -1.08
N GLY A 133 4.54 -7.27 -0.29
CA GLY A 133 4.04 -5.96 -0.69
C GLY A 133 5.16 -4.94 -0.91
N MET A 134 6.20 -4.94 -0.06
CA MET A 134 7.35 -4.06 -0.25
C MET A 134 8.13 -4.42 -1.52
N LYS A 135 8.32 -5.72 -1.80
CA LYS A 135 8.93 -6.17 -3.05
C LYS A 135 8.12 -5.74 -4.26
N MET A 136 6.80 -5.92 -4.20
CA MET A 136 5.86 -5.49 -5.24
C MET A 136 6.03 -4.00 -5.57
N LEU A 137 6.10 -3.14 -4.53
CA LEU A 137 6.30 -1.70 -4.71
C LEU A 137 7.65 -1.37 -5.35
N LEU A 138 8.73 -2.05 -4.94
CA LEU A 138 10.05 -1.85 -5.56
C LEU A 138 10.07 -2.28 -7.02
N GLU A 139 9.49 -3.44 -7.37
CA GLU A 139 9.36 -3.87 -8.75
C GLU A 139 8.55 -2.85 -9.58
N ALA A 140 7.46 -2.29 -9.01
CA ALA A 140 6.67 -1.26 -9.67
C ALA A 140 7.46 0.04 -9.88
N SER A 141 8.31 0.42 -8.92
CA SER A 141 9.14 1.62 -9.05
C SER A 141 10.20 1.52 -10.14
N ASP A 142 10.68 0.31 -10.43
CA ASP A 142 11.71 0.04 -11.44
C ASP A 142 11.15 -0.34 -12.81
N ALA A 143 9.88 -0.74 -12.90
CA ALA A 143 9.24 -1.15 -14.14
C ALA A 143 9.07 0.02 -15.12
N ALA A 144 9.19 -0.24 -16.44
CA ALA A 144 8.86 0.74 -17.47
C ALA A 144 7.42 1.20 -17.34
N GLU A 145 6.50 0.24 -17.16
CA GLU A 145 5.08 0.47 -16.92
C GLU A 145 4.64 -0.23 -15.64
N ALA A 146 3.89 0.49 -14.82
CA ALA A 146 3.23 -0.06 -13.65
C ALA A 146 1.87 0.61 -13.47
N ARG A 147 0.87 -0.15 -12.99
CA ARG A 147 -0.49 0.36 -12.76
C ARG A 147 -1.19 -0.43 -11.67
N TRP A 148 -1.99 0.27 -10.89
CA TRP A 148 -2.98 -0.35 -10.02
C TRP A 148 -4.22 -0.71 -10.81
N VAL A 149 -4.85 -1.82 -10.47
CA VAL A 149 -6.15 -2.24 -11.00
C VAL A 149 -7.04 -2.59 -9.83
N ILE A 150 -8.14 -1.86 -9.68
CA ILE A 150 -9.13 -2.04 -8.63
C ILE A 150 -10.39 -2.57 -9.29
N GLN A 151 -10.74 -3.80 -9.00
CA GLN A 151 -11.94 -4.45 -9.55
C GLN A 151 -13.09 -4.38 -8.55
N GLY A 152 -14.18 -3.78 -8.98
CA GLY A 152 -15.46 -3.81 -8.27
C GLY A 152 -16.37 -4.94 -8.78
N ALA A 153 -17.62 -4.93 -8.31
CA ALA A 153 -18.61 -5.92 -8.74
C ALA A 153 -19.00 -5.80 -10.22
N ARG A 154 -18.96 -4.59 -10.78
CA ARG A 154 -19.46 -4.29 -12.14
C ARG A 154 -18.41 -3.60 -13.02
N THR A 155 -17.50 -2.87 -12.43
CA THR A 155 -16.52 -2.04 -13.13
C THR A 155 -15.13 -2.26 -12.55
N ALA A 156 -14.11 -1.85 -13.29
CA ALA A 156 -12.74 -1.81 -12.83
C ALA A 156 -12.15 -0.44 -13.11
N GLN A 157 -11.31 0.05 -12.19
CA GLN A 157 -10.51 1.25 -12.34
C GLN A 157 -9.05 0.86 -12.56
N THR A 158 -8.40 1.54 -13.49
CA THR A 158 -6.97 1.35 -13.77
C THR A 158 -6.25 2.67 -13.57
N LEU A 159 -5.26 2.65 -12.69
CA LEU A 159 -4.52 3.81 -12.22
C LEU A 159 -3.05 3.65 -12.62
N PRO A 160 -2.59 4.21 -13.74
CA PRO A 160 -1.20 4.13 -14.15
C PRO A 160 -0.30 4.93 -13.20
N LEU A 161 0.91 4.41 -12.94
CA LEU A 161 1.91 5.11 -12.14
C LEU A 161 2.78 6.00 -13.02
N THR A 162 2.81 7.28 -12.70
CA THR A 162 3.71 8.26 -13.31
C THR A 162 5.17 8.03 -12.88
N ALA A 163 6.12 8.60 -13.60
CA ALA A 163 7.54 8.55 -13.21
C ALA A 163 7.79 9.20 -11.84
N ALA A 164 7.06 10.27 -11.51
CA ALA A 164 7.15 10.94 -10.20
C ALA A 164 6.67 10.03 -9.07
N GLN A 165 5.51 9.40 -9.23
CA GLN A 165 4.96 8.45 -8.26
C GLN A 165 5.87 7.23 -8.08
N LYS A 166 6.42 6.66 -9.16
CA LYS A 166 7.39 5.56 -9.08
C LYS A 166 8.63 5.96 -8.27
N LYS A 167 9.16 7.18 -8.48
CA LYS A 167 10.28 7.70 -7.68
C LYS A 167 9.91 7.87 -6.20
N ALA A 168 8.71 8.37 -5.91
CA ALA A 168 8.22 8.54 -4.55
C ALA A 168 8.00 7.18 -3.85
N ILE A 169 7.42 6.19 -4.54
CA ILE A 169 7.27 4.81 -4.05
C ILE A 169 8.63 4.21 -3.69
N ARG A 170 9.64 4.40 -4.56
CA ARG A 170 11.00 3.93 -4.27
C ARG A 170 11.56 4.57 -3.00
N ARG A 171 11.40 5.88 -2.85
CA ARG A 171 11.82 6.61 -1.64
C ARG A 171 11.11 6.07 -0.40
N PHE A 172 9.79 5.92 -0.44
CA PHE A 172 9.00 5.32 0.64
C PHE A 172 9.56 3.96 1.08
N CYS A 173 9.90 3.09 0.13
CA CYS A 173 10.49 1.79 0.44
C CYS A 173 11.87 1.92 1.12
N MET A 174 12.70 2.88 0.69
CA MET A 174 14.02 3.13 1.29
C MET A 174 13.89 3.69 2.71
N ASP A 175 13.01 4.67 2.93
CA ASP A 175 12.76 5.25 4.25
C ASP A 175 12.28 4.18 5.25
N CYS A 176 11.41 3.27 4.81
CA CYS A 176 10.97 2.12 5.60
C CYS A 176 12.12 1.15 5.92
N GLU A 177 13.02 0.90 4.96
CA GLU A 177 14.19 0.04 5.13
C GLU A 177 15.19 0.62 6.13
N GLU A 178 15.55 1.89 5.98
CA GLU A 178 16.53 2.59 6.82
C GLU A 178 16.05 2.70 8.28
N SER A 179 14.74 2.80 8.47
CA SER A 179 14.11 2.88 9.78
C SER A 179 13.87 1.52 10.44
N ALA A 180 14.23 0.43 9.77
CA ALA A 180 13.94 -0.93 10.23
C ALA A 180 12.47 -1.13 10.62
N ILE A 181 11.56 -0.51 9.87
CA ILE A 181 10.13 -0.68 10.08
C ILE A 181 9.78 -2.14 9.86
N THR A 182 9.27 -2.78 10.91
CA THR A 182 9.01 -4.22 10.93
C THR A 182 7.89 -4.55 9.98
N TYR A 183 8.21 -5.35 8.96
CA TYR A 183 7.21 -5.94 8.09
C TYR A 183 6.65 -7.17 8.78
N GLN A 184 5.44 -7.08 9.27
CA GLN A 184 4.76 -8.30 9.69
C GLN A 184 4.69 -9.23 8.48
N PRO A 185 4.86 -10.55 8.67
CA PRO A 185 4.65 -11.53 7.62
C PRO A 185 3.15 -11.58 7.30
N ALA A 186 2.65 -10.55 6.63
CA ALA A 186 1.30 -10.54 6.14
C ALA A 186 1.33 -11.25 4.79
N PHE A 187 0.87 -12.47 4.75
CA PHE A 187 0.64 -13.22 3.50
C PHE A 187 -0.62 -12.69 2.77
N LEU A 188 -0.73 -11.36 2.68
CA LEU A 188 -1.88 -10.70 2.06
C LEU A 188 -1.69 -10.55 0.56
N TRP A 189 -0.44 -10.36 0.14
CA TRP A 189 -0.07 -10.18 -1.26
C TRP A 189 0.55 -11.44 -1.82
N TYR A 190 0.17 -11.80 -3.04
CA TYR A 190 0.78 -12.92 -3.76
C TYR A 190 1.08 -12.50 -5.19
N LYS A 191 2.12 -13.13 -5.76
CA LYS A 191 2.43 -13.00 -7.18
C LYS A 191 1.54 -13.93 -7.97
N ASP A 192 0.74 -13.36 -8.87
CA ASP A 192 -0.11 -14.14 -9.75
C ASP A 192 0.69 -14.64 -10.94
N TYR A 193 0.84 -15.96 -11.02
CA TYR A 193 1.54 -16.62 -12.13
C TYR A 193 0.58 -17.05 -13.25
N CYS A 194 -0.72 -16.87 -13.07
CA CYS A 194 -1.75 -17.38 -13.98
C CYS A 194 -2.19 -16.39 -15.06
N THR A 195 -1.63 -15.19 -15.12
CA THR A 195 -2.06 -14.14 -16.06
C THR A 195 -1.44 -14.25 -17.46
N LYS A 196 -0.94 -15.44 -17.86
CA LYS A 196 -0.66 -15.73 -19.27
C LYS A 196 -1.84 -16.48 -19.86
N ALA A 197 -2.88 -15.73 -20.24
CA ALA A 197 -3.92 -16.17 -21.15
C ALA A 197 -4.26 -15.03 -22.10
#